data_d74a6e6189f08c5353f49ab0fe0d9c46
#
_entry.id   d74a6e6189f08c5353f49ab0fe0d9c46
#
_cell.length_a   1.000
_cell.length_b   1.000
_cell.length_c   1.000
_cell.angle_alpha   90.00
_cell.angle_beta   90.00
_cell.angle_gamma   90.00
#
_symmetry.space_group_name_H-M   'P 1'
#
loop_
_entity.id
_entity.type
_entity.pdbx_description
1 polymer ?
#
loop_
_entity_poly.entity_id
_entity_poly.type
_entity_poly.pdbx_seq_one_letter_code
_entity_poly.pdbx_strand_id
1 'polypeptide(L)'
;MSHADVGPFLLAFASALVGAKVLGELAERVGQPAVLGELLAGIVLGPSVLGLVPLSEGVFLLSEIGVLLLLFHVGLETDLEELVRVGGPAMAVAVAGMVLPFAGGWAVTRAMGFENLTAVFVGASLTATSIGITARVLSELGALKTREGQIILGAAVADDVLGLIVLAIVSRVAEGGSVDPGAAIRSGGLAIGFLIGAVALGIPLARWLVGIVGKAAVRGVLVATAVAFAILVAWAAKKAESAPIIGAFAAGLALARTNRRHEIDTALQPIVDIFAPVFFVFVGAQVDVRLLNPAVPANRPALLLGVALTAIGFVGKFAAGFCAWGPVRRAFIGAGMVPRGEVGLIFASIGLATKALPEAEFVAVLVAVFATTFVTPPLLKVLRPKAA
;
A
#
# COMPACT_ATOMS: atom_id res chain seq x y z
N MET A 1 13.96 -21.61 21.76
CA MET A 1 13.36 -20.29 21.54
C MET A 1 13.60 -19.47 22.79
N SER A 2 14.50 -18.47 22.75
CA SER A 2 14.65 -17.53 23.86
C SER A 2 13.32 -16.83 24.05
N HIS A 3 12.83 -16.72 25.28
CA HIS A 3 11.69 -15.86 25.58
C HIS A 3 12.07 -14.46 25.10
N ALA A 4 11.49 -14.02 23.98
CA ALA A 4 11.62 -12.64 23.54
C ALA A 4 11.21 -11.76 24.73
N ASP A 5 12.05 -10.81 25.10
CA ASP A 5 11.69 -9.87 26.16
C ASP A 5 10.46 -9.10 25.71
N VAL A 6 9.32 -9.41 26.32
CA VAL A 6 8.01 -8.83 25.96
C VAL A 6 7.97 -7.33 26.29
N GLY A 7 8.81 -6.86 27.22
CA GLY A 7 8.83 -5.47 27.67
C GLY A 7 9.06 -4.47 26.55
N PRO A 8 10.15 -4.56 25.76
CA PRO A 8 10.39 -3.66 24.63
C PRO A 8 9.29 -3.67 23.58
N PHE A 9 8.69 -4.84 23.30
CA PHE A 9 7.59 -4.96 22.36
C PHE A 9 6.32 -4.22 22.86
N LEU A 10 5.97 -4.40 24.14
CA LEU A 10 4.83 -3.71 24.74
C LEU A 10 5.02 -2.20 24.74
N LEU A 11 6.26 -1.73 25.07
CA LEU A 11 6.58 -0.31 25.00
C LEU A 11 6.47 0.24 23.58
N ALA A 12 6.99 -0.48 22.59
CA ALA A 12 6.92 -0.10 21.18
C ALA A 12 5.47 0.02 20.71
N PHE A 13 4.64 -0.98 21.03
CA PHE A 13 3.22 -0.98 20.65
C PHE A 13 2.45 0.15 21.31
N ALA A 14 2.62 0.36 22.63
CA ALA A 14 1.99 1.46 23.36
C ALA A 14 2.42 2.82 22.80
N SER A 15 3.73 2.99 22.55
CA SER A 15 4.29 4.23 21.97
C SER A 15 3.74 4.49 20.56
N ALA A 16 3.62 3.46 19.74
CA ALA A 16 3.03 3.57 18.40
C ALA A 16 1.57 4.04 18.47
N LEU A 17 0.76 3.45 19.35
CA LEU A 17 -0.65 3.83 19.52
C LEU A 17 -0.80 5.28 20.01
N VAL A 18 -0.06 5.65 21.06
CA VAL A 18 -0.13 7.00 21.62
C VAL A 18 0.39 8.03 20.61
N GLY A 19 1.55 7.77 20.02
CA GLY A 19 2.15 8.67 19.03
C GLY A 19 1.28 8.87 17.80
N ALA A 20 0.70 7.79 17.27
CA ALA A 20 -0.23 7.83 16.15
C ALA A 20 -1.44 8.72 16.45
N LYS A 21 -2.07 8.54 17.61
CA LYS A 21 -3.25 9.33 18.00
C LYS A 21 -2.91 10.79 18.29
N VAL A 22 -1.79 11.07 18.98
CA VAL A 22 -1.37 12.44 19.30
C VAL A 22 -1.00 13.20 18.04
N LEU A 23 -0.13 12.66 17.18
CA LEU A 23 0.28 13.35 15.95
C LEU A 23 -0.81 13.32 14.87
N GLY A 24 -1.68 12.29 14.85
CA GLY A 24 -2.87 12.26 14.01
C GLY A 24 -3.84 13.39 14.36
N GLU A 25 -4.16 13.58 15.64
CA GLU A 25 -4.98 14.69 16.14
C GLU A 25 -4.35 16.06 15.81
N LEU A 26 -3.03 16.20 15.96
CA LEU A 26 -2.32 17.43 15.59
C LEU A 26 -2.40 17.70 14.08
N ALA A 27 -2.28 16.66 13.24
CA ALA A 27 -2.45 16.79 11.81
C ALA A 27 -3.89 17.26 11.44
N GLU A 28 -4.91 16.69 12.07
CA GLU A 28 -6.31 17.11 11.85
C GLU A 28 -6.56 18.55 12.28
N ARG A 29 -5.99 18.99 13.41
CA ARG A 29 -6.09 20.39 13.88
C ARG A 29 -5.50 21.40 12.90
N VAL A 30 -4.44 21.02 12.18
CA VAL A 30 -3.88 21.86 11.10
C VAL A 30 -4.54 21.58 9.76
N GLY A 31 -5.64 20.84 9.77
CA GLY A 31 -6.44 20.53 8.59
C GLY A 31 -5.80 19.53 7.64
N GLN A 32 -4.93 18.64 8.09
CA GLN A 32 -4.36 17.56 7.31
C GLN A 32 -5.00 16.21 7.69
N PRO A 33 -4.99 15.18 6.81
CA PRO A 33 -5.45 13.84 7.15
C PRO A 33 -4.64 13.23 8.31
N ALA A 34 -5.31 12.47 9.21
CA ALA A 34 -4.70 11.85 10.38
C ALA A 34 -3.52 10.93 10.02
N VAL A 35 -3.61 10.23 8.90
CA VAL A 35 -2.56 9.33 8.40
C VAL A 35 -1.20 10.05 8.24
N LEU A 36 -1.19 11.33 7.91
CA LEU A 36 0.05 12.11 7.83
C LEU A 36 0.72 12.21 9.21
N GLY A 37 -0.07 12.46 10.25
CA GLY A 37 0.40 12.47 11.64
C GLY A 37 0.89 11.09 12.09
N GLU A 38 0.21 10.02 11.71
CA GLU A 38 0.60 8.64 12.01
C GLU A 38 1.94 8.28 11.36
N LEU A 39 2.18 8.68 10.11
CA LEU A 39 3.48 8.54 9.44
C LEU A 39 4.59 9.35 10.13
N LEU A 40 4.30 10.60 10.50
CA LEU A 40 5.24 11.44 11.25
C LEU A 40 5.55 10.86 12.63
N ALA A 41 4.55 10.27 13.31
CA ALA A 41 4.77 9.54 14.57
C ALA A 41 5.80 8.42 14.37
N GLY A 42 5.72 7.69 13.27
CA GLY A 42 6.69 6.66 12.91
C GLY A 42 8.11 7.20 12.78
N ILE A 43 8.30 8.33 12.09
CA ILE A 43 9.62 8.96 11.97
C ILE A 43 10.18 9.35 13.34
N VAL A 44 9.36 10.01 14.16
CA VAL A 44 9.79 10.53 15.48
C VAL A 44 10.08 9.38 16.45
N LEU A 45 9.23 8.36 16.47
CA LEU A 45 9.38 7.22 17.39
C LEU A 45 10.35 6.15 16.86
N GLY A 46 10.67 6.20 15.57
CA GLY A 46 11.52 5.24 14.86
C GLY A 46 12.97 5.25 15.30
N PRO A 47 13.77 4.29 14.77
CA PRO A 47 15.16 4.06 15.18
C PRO A 47 16.09 5.24 14.94
N SER A 48 15.76 6.12 13.99
CA SER A 48 16.63 7.24 13.61
C SER A 48 16.49 8.46 14.52
N VAL A 49 15.44 8.54 15.36
CA VAL A 49 15.18 9.67 16.28
C VAL A 49 15.10 9.18 17.72
N LEU A 50 13.96 8.66 18.18
CA LEU A 50 13.77 8.24 19.58
C LEU A 50 14.07 6.76 19.85
N GLY A 51 14.01 5.89 18.84
CA GLY A 51 14.27 4.44 18.97
C GLY A 51 13.23 3.69 19.80
N LEU A 52 12.04 4.26 20.04
CA LEU A 52 10.97 3.63 20.82
C LEU A 52 10.22 2.58 20.02
N VAL A 53 10.13 2.74 18.69
CA VAL A 53 9.51 1.80 17.78
C VAL A 53 10.59 1.18 16.88
N PRO A 54 11.16 0.04 17.27
CA PRO A 54 12.18 -0.65 16.50
C PRO A 54 11.57 -1.36 15.28
N LEU A 55 12.38 -1.57 14.23
CA LEU A 55 12.00 -2.39 13.06
C LEU A 55 12.13 -3.89 13.39
N SER A 56 11.49 -4.33 14.47
CA SER A 56 11.50 -5.72 14.92
C SER A 56 10.42 -6.56 14.24
N GLU A 57 10.62 -7.88 14.20
CA GLU A 57 9.66 -8.82 13.62
C GLU A 57 8.27 -8.71 14.28
N GLY A 58 8.22 -8.52 15.62
CA GLY A 58 6.95 -8.36 16.33
C GLY A 58 6.16 -7.11 15.90
N VAL A 59 6.84 -5.96 15.75
CA VAL A 59 6.20 -4.71 15.28
C VAL A 59 5.81 -4.86 13.81
N PHE A 60 6.64 -5.49 12.99
CA PHE A 60 6.32 -5.81 11.59
C PHE A 60 5.04 -6.66 11.48
N LEU A 61 4.93 -7.76 12.25
CA LEU A 61 3.74 -8.62 12.21
C LEU A 61 2.47 -7.88 12.65
N LEU A 62 2.56 -6.98 13.65
CA LEU A 62 1.44 -6.13 14.03
C LEU A 62 1.05 -5.17 12.91
N SER A 63 2.02 -4.58 12.22
CA SER A 63 1.78 -3.68 11.10
C SER A 63 1.08 -4.41 9.93
N GLU A 64 1.51 -5.65 9.63
CA GLU A 64 0.85 -6.51 8.63
C GLU A 64 -0.61 -6.79 8.99
N ILE A 65 -0.90 -7.12 10.26
CA ILE A 65 -2.28 -7.29 10.72
C ILE A 65 -3.06 -5.98 10.53
N GLY A 66 -2.44 -4.84 10.85
CA GLY A 66 -3.06 -3.52 10.68
C GLY A 66 -3.48 -3.23 9.25
N VAL A 67 -2.59 -3.44 8.28
CA VAL A 67 -2.92 -3.20 6.86
C VAL A 67 -3.92 -4.22 6.32
N LEU A 68 -3.85 -5.50 6.75
CA LEU A 68 -4.83 -6.51 6.35
C LEU A 68 -6.24 -6.15 6.84
N LEU A 69 -6.39 -5.71 8.09
CA LEU A 69 -7.67 -5.27 8.64
C LEU A 69 -8.19 -4.00 7.96
N LEU A 70 -7.30 -3.06 7.65
CA LEU A 70 -7.65 -1.85 6.90
C LEU A 70 -8.19 -2.20 5.51
N LEU A 71 -7.48 -3.05 4.74
CA LEU A 71 -7.91 -3.42 3.39
C LEU A 71 -9.16 -4.29 3.41
N PHE A 72 -9.33 -5.13 4.42
CA PHE A 72 -10.57 -5.86 4.65
C PHE A 72 -11.76 -4.90 4.87
N HIS A 73 -11.59 -3.87 5.72
CA HIS A 73 -12.61 -2.84 5.94
C HIS A 73 -12.92 -2.05 4.67
N VAL A 74 -11.88 -1.62 3.93
CA VAL A 74 -12.04 -0.95 2.63
C VAL A 74 -12.81 -1.81 1.64
N GLY A 75 -12.50 -3.11 1.57
CA GLY A 75 -13.24 -4.06 0.73
C GLY A 75 -14.71 -4.18 1.15
N LEU A 76 -14.99 -4.17 2.47
CA LEU A 76 -16.35 -4.21 3.00
C LEU A 76 -17.15 -2.93 2.66
N GLU A 77 -16.49 -1.77 2.57
CA GLU A 77 -17.11 -0.51 2.17
C GLU A 77 -17.24 -0.34 0.64
N THR A 78 -16.46 -1.08 -0.13
CA THR A 78 -16.40 -0.96 -1.60
C THR A 78 -17.65 -1.54 -2.27
N ASP A 79 -18.14 -0.84 -3.30
CA ASP A 79 -19.20 -1.34 -4.18
C ASP A 79 -18.60 -2.17 -5.33
N LEU A 80 -18.82 -3.49 -5.31
CA LEU A 80 -18.30 -4.39 -6.33
C LEU A 80 -18.86 -4.09 -7.72
N GLU A 81 -20.11 -3.64 -7.84
CA GLU A 81 -20.73 -3.34 -9.14
C GLU A 81 -20.08 -2.10 -9.77
N GLU A 82 -19.85 -1.06 -8.94
CA GLU A 82 -19.17 0.13 -9.41
C GLU A 82 -17.69 -0.16 -9.71
N LEU A 83 -17.02 -0.98 -8.89
CA LEU A 83 -15.64 -1.40 -9.14
C LEU A 83 -15.49 -2.09 -10.49
N VAL A 84 -16.40 -3.01 -10.83
CA VAL A 84 -16.42 -3.68 -12.13
C VAL A 84 -16.74 -2.70 -13.26
N ARG A 85 -17.67 -1.77 -13.04
CA ARG A 85 -18.04 -0.75 -14.02
C ARG A 85 -16.88 0.18 -14.39
N VAL A 86 -16.03 0.53 -13.42
CA VAL A 86 -14.86 1.40 -13.64
C VAL A 86 -13.61 0.63 -14.06
N GLY A 87 -13.68 -0.67 -14.23
CA GLY A 87 -12.52 -1.54 -14.52
C GLY A 87 -11.70 -1.11 -15.73
N GLY A 88 -12.33 -0.63 -16.81
CA GLY A 88 -11.63 -0.10 -17.98
C GLY A 88 -10.78 1.15 -17.67
N PRO A 89 -11.37 2.25 -17.16
CA PRO A 89 -10.62 3.41 -16.71
C PRO A 89 -9.55 3.08 -15.66
N ALA A 90 -9.85 2.19 -14.70
CA ALA A 90 -8.91 1.77 -13.67
C ALA A 90 -7.68 1.06 -14.27
N MET A 91 -7.90 0.14 -15.21
CA MET A 91 -6.82 -0.58 -15.89
C MET A 91 -5.93 0.37 -16.71
N ALA A 92 -6.52 1.35 -17.42
CA ALA A 92 -5.74 2.34 -18.17
C ALA A 92 -4.87 3.20 -17.24
N VAL A 93 -5.42 3.61 -16.09
CA VAL A 93 -4.68 4.34 -15.06
C VAL A 93 -3.56 3.48 -14.47
N ALA A 94 -3.81 2.20 -14.18
CA ALA A 94 -2.80 1.26 -13.66
C ALA A 94 -1.64 1.08 -14.65
N VAL A 95 -1.95 0.76 -15.90
CA VAL A 95 -0.92 0.56 -16.94
C VAL A 95 -0.10 1.83 -17.17
N ALA A 96 -0.74 2.98 -17.32
CA ALA A 96 -0.04 4.25 -17.48
C ALA A 96 0.77 4.59 -16.22
N GLY A 97 0.19 4.36 -15.02
CA GLY A 97 0.83 4.56 -13.72
C GLY A 97 2.00 3.64 -13.45
N MET A 98 2.13 2.54 -14.17
CA MET A 98 3.29 1.68 -14.15
C MET A 98 4.34 2.10 -15.18
N VAL A 99 3.92 2.26 -16.44
CA VAL A 99 4.83 2.51 -17.57
C VAL A 99 5.53 3.86 -17.44
N LEU A 100 4.80 4.93 -17.10
CA LEU A 100 5.37 6.29 -17.05
C LEU A 100 6.47 6.44 -15.99
N PRO A 101 6.25 6.03 -14.69
CA PRO A 101 7.31 6.11 -13.68
C PRO A 101 8.46 5.15 -13.95
N PHE A 102 8.18 3.94 -14.46
CA PHE A 102 9.23 2.99 -14.84
C PHE A 102 10.14 3.58 -15.89
N ALA A 103 9.59 4.02 -17.03
CA ALA A 103 10.35 4.57 -18.11
C ALA A 103 11.11 5.84 -17.71
N GLY A 104 10.48 6.73 -16.94
CA GLY A 104 11.11 7.95 -16.43
C GLY A 104 12.24 7.65 -15.46
N GLY A 105 12.04 6.77 -14.49
CA GLY A 105 13.06 6.34 -13.52
C GLY A 105 14.24 5.66 -14.21
N TRP A 106 13.96 4.74 -15.14
CA TRP A 106 14.98 4.10 -15.96
C TRP A 106 15.78 5.13 -16.78
N ALA A 107 15.10 6.04 -17.47
CA ALA A 107 15.75 7.01 -18.34
C ALA A 107 16.66 7.98 -17.57
N VAL A 108 16.21 8.51 -16.43
CA VAL A 108 17.01 9.41 -15.61
C VAL A 108 18.22 8.69 -15.02
N THR A 109 18.04 7.49 -14.49
CA THR A 109 19.14 6.70 -13.94
C THR A 109 20.19 6.38 -15.01
N ARG A 110 19.74 6.04 -16.23
CA ARG A 110 20.64 5.86 -17.37
C ARG A 110 21.35 7.15 -17.79
N ALA A 111 20.62 8.28 -17.82
CA ALA A 111 21.21 9.58 -18.15
C ALA A 111 22.26 10.05 -17.13
N MET A 112 22.15 9.62 -15.89
CA MET A 112 23.16 9.86 -14.84
C MET A 112 24.36 8.91 -14.91
N GLY A 113 24.41 8.00 -15.91
CA GLY A 113 25.57 7.12 -16.18
C GLY A 113 25.53 5.77 -15.46
N PHE A 114 24.45 5.43 -14.76
CA PHE A 114 24.33 4.15 -14.08
C PHE A 114 24.09 2.98 -15.04
N GLU A 115 24.41 1.78 -14.61
CA GLU A 115 24.22 0.55 -15.39
C GLU A 115 22.73 0.28 -15.67
N ASN A 116 22.49 -0.47 -16.76
CA ASN A 116 21.12 -0.78 -17.18
C ASN A 116 20.33 -1.55 -16.12
N LEU A 117 20.98 -2.50 -15.44
CA LEU A 117 20.32 -3.30 -14.40
C LEU A 117 19.89 -2.44 -13.21
N THR A 118 20.76 -1.53 -12.74
CA THR A 118 20.44 -0.54 -11.70
C THR A 118 19.25 0.33 -12.12
N ALA A 119 19.26 0.83 -13.37
CA ALA A 119 18.17 1.65 -13.89
C ALA A 119 16.83 0.89 -13.96
N VAL A 120 16.86 -0.40 -14.28
CA VAL A 120 15.66 -1.26 -14.27
C VAL A 120 15.11 -1.41 -12.85
N PHE A 121 15.96 -1.65 -11.83
CA PHE A 121 15.51 -1.72 -10.43
C PHE A 121 14.96 -0.40 -9.92
N VAL A 122 15.62 0.72 -10.24
CA VAL A 122 15.13 2.07 -9.89
C VAL A 122 13.76 2.32 -10.54
N GLY A 123 13.63 2.04 -11.85
CA GLY A 123 12.36 2.18 -12.56
C GLY A 123 11.26 1.31 -11.95
N ALA A 124 11.56 0.02 -11.68
CA ALA A 124 10.62 -0.91 -11.06
C ALA A 124 10.16 -0.46 -9.67
N SER A 125 11.07 0.07 -8.86
CA SER A 125 10.74 0.60 -7.52
C SER A 125 9.76 1.78 -7.56
N LEU A 126 9.67 2.48 -8.69
CA LEU A 126 8.72 3.57 -8.89
C LEU A 126 7.37 3.14 -9.45
N THR A 127 7.15 1.87 -9.77
CA THR A 127 5.89 1.42 -10.40
C THR A 127 4.74 1.30 -9.43
N ALA A 128 4.92 0.63 -8.31
CA ALA A 128 3.86 0.25 -7.40
C ALA A 128 3.25 1.43 -6.64
N THR A 129 1.93 1.38 -6.43
CA THR A 129 1.17 2.35 -5.63
C THR A 129 0.83 1.75 -4.27
N SER A 130 0.93 2.53 -3.18
CA SER A 130 0.47 2.08 -1.87
C SER A 130 -1.05 2.15 -1.78
N ILE A 131 -1.71 0.99 -1.91
CA ILE A 131 -3.17 0.91 -1.74
C ILE A 131 -3.60 1.25 -0.31
N GLY A 132 -2.81 0.86 0.71
CA GLY A 132 -3.10 1.11 2.13
C GLY A 132 -3.19 2.60 2.45
N ILE A 133 -2.20 3.38 2.03
CA ILE A 133 -2.17 4.84 2.24
C ILE A 133 -3.31 5.52 1.49
N THR A 134 -3.47 5.19 0.21
CA THR A 134 -4.52 5.77 -0.63
C THR A 134 -5.92 5.46 -0.08
N ALA A 135 -6.18 4.20 0.28
CA ALA A 135 -7.45 3.77 0.82
C ALA A 135 -7.78 4.48 2.16
N ARG A 136 -6.80 4.64 3.04
CA ARG A 136 -6.95 5.36 4.30
C ARG A 136 -7.33 6.81 4.07
N VAL A 137 -6.59 7.52 3.20
CA VAL A 137 -6.89 8.92 2.87
C VAL A 137 -8.25 9.07 2.20
N LEU A 138 -8.62 8.19 1.27
CA LEU A 138 -9.95 8.19 0.65
C LEU A 138 -11.06 7.96 1.67
N SER A 139 -10.84 7.08 2.66
CA SER A 139 -11.78 6.84 3.76
C SER A 139 -11.96 8.09 4.61
N GLU A 140 -10.88 8.71 5.08
CA GLU A 140 -10.91 9.95 5.88
C GLU A 140 -11.56 11.13 5.12
N LEU A 141 -11.39 11.17 3.80
CA LEU A 141 -12.04 12.16 2.96
C LEU A 141 -13.50 11.80 2.60
N GLY A 142 -14.01 10.63 2.98
CA GLY A 142 -15.34 10.15 2.58
C GLY A 142 -15.46 9.92 1.07
N ALA A 143 -14.34 9.63 0.38
CA ALA A 143 -14.28 9.52 -1.08
C ALA A 143 -14.23 8.07 -1.59
N LEU A 144 -14.22 7.05 -0.72
CA LEU A 144 -14.14 5.63 -1.11
C LEU A 144 -15.26 5.23 -2.08
N LYS A 145 -16.48 5.68 -1.85
CA LYS A 145 -17.66 5.33 -2.65
C LYS A 145 -17.87 6.22 -3.87
N THR A 146 -17.02 7.24 -4.07
CA THR A 146 -17.07 8.06 -5.27
C THR A 146 -16.54 7.29 -6.47
N ARG A 147 -16.94 7.66 -7.68
CA ARG A 147 -16.44 7.03 -8.91
C ARG A 147 -14.91 7.15 -9.03
N GLU A 148 -14.36 8.28 -8.67
CA GLU A 148 -12.91 8.50 -8.62
C GLU A 148 -12.24 7.58 -7.60
N GLY A 149 -12.81 7.45 -6.40
CA GLY A 149 -12.31 6.54 -5.36
C GLY A 149 -12.28 5.08 -5.84
N GLN A 150 -13.36 4.64 -6.51
CA GLN A 150 -13.43 3.28 -7.08
C GLN A 150 -12.43 3.07 -8.23
N ILE A 151 -12.19 4.09 -9.07
CA ILE A 151 -11.15 4.02 -10.11
C ILE A 151 -9.77 3.92 -9.47
N ILE A 152 -9.48 4.73 -8.45
CA ILE A 152 -8.20 4.70 -7.73
C ILE A 152 -7.97 3.33 -7.09
N LEU A 153 -8.97 2.81 -6.35
CA LEU A 153 -8.86 1.48 -5.71
C LEU A 153 -8.68 0.37 -6.74
N GLY A 154 -9.49 0.38 -7.81
CA GLY A 154 -9.36 -0.60 -8.88
C GLY A 154 -8.02 -0.54 -9.59
N ALA A 155 -7.49 0.68 -9.83
CA ALA A 155 -6.18 0.88 -10.42
C ALA A 155 -5.06 0.42 -9.48
N ALA A 156 -5.16 0.67 -8.18
CA ALA A 156 -4.17 0.22 -7.21
C ALA A 156 -4.14 -1.31 -7.07
N VAL A 157 -5.31 -1.98 -7.05
CA VAL A 157 -5.37 -3.46 -7.07
C VAL A 157 -4.78 -4.03 -8.35
N ALA A 158 -5.06 -3.42 -9.51
CA ALA A 158 -4.46 -3.84 -10.78
C ALA A 158 -2.93 -3.61 -10.79
N ASP A 159 -2.48 -2.50 -10.20
CA ASP A 159 -1.06 -2.13 -10.07
C ASP A 159 -0.29 -3.15 -9.23
N ASP A 160 -0.89 -3.67 -8.14
CA ASP A 160 -0.28 -4.72 -7.31
C ASP A 160 -0.09 -6.02 -8.11
N VAL A 161 -1.09 -6.43 -8.89
CA VAL A 161 -0.98 -7.63 -9.75
C VAL A 161 0.10 -7.44 -10.82
N LEU A 162 0.10 -6.28 -11.48
CA LEU A 162 1.11 -5.95 -12.49
C LEU A 162 2.51 -5.82 -11.86
N GLY A 163 2.60 -5.31 -10.62
CA GLY A 163 3.82 -5.21 -9.84
C GLY A 163 4.45 -6.58 -9.57
N LEU A 164 3.65 -7.60 -9.23
CA LEU A 164 4.14 -8.98 -9.07
C LEU A 164 4.75 -9.54 -10.37
N ILE A 165 4.17 -9.22 -11.54
CA ILE A 165 4.70 -9.61 -12.84
C ILE A 165 6.07 -8.96 -13.07
N VAL A 166 6.16 -7.64 -12.83
CA VAL A 166 7.44 -6.90 -12.97
C VAL A 166 8.46 -7.46 -11.99
N LEU A 167 8.07 -7.74 -10.75
CA LEU A 167 8.95 -8.31 -9.73
C LEU A 167 9.54 -9.64 -10.17
N ALA A 168 8.71 -10.55 -10.68
CA ALA A 168 9.16 -11.86 -11.18
C ALA A 168 10.18 -11.73 -12.31
N ILE A 169 9.96 -10.78 -13.24
CA ILE A 169 10.88 -10.50 -14.35
C ILE A 169 12.20 -9.92 -13.85
N VAL A 170 12.13 -8.86 -13.03
CA VAL A 170 13.31 -8.11 -12.58
C VAL A 170 14.19 -8.96 -11.67
N SER A 171 13.60 -9.77 -10.76
CA SER A 171 14.36 -10.69 -9.90
C SER A 171 15.14 -11.73 -10.71
N ARG A 172 14.52 -12.31 -11.74
CA ARG A 172 15.21 -13.28 -12.63
C ARG A 172 16.37 -12.65 -13.40
N VAL A 173 16.17 -11.42 -13.91
CA VAL A 173 17.24 -10.70 -14.61
C VAL A 173 18.41 -10.41 -13.66
N ALA A 174 18.14 -10.09 -12.38
CA ALA A 174 19.15 -9.88 -11.35
C ALA A 174 19.99 -11.15 -11.05
N GLU A 175 19.37 -12.31 -11.11
CA GLU A 175 20.02 -13.61 -10.91
C GLU A 175 20.80 -14.10 -12.15
N GLY A 176 20.93 -13.26 -13.19
CA GLY A 176 21.60 -13.61 -14.45
C GLY A 176 20.76 -14.50 -15.37
N GLY A 177 19.48 -14.66 -15.07
CA GLY A 177 18.54 -15.42 -15.89
C GLY A 177 18.01 -14.61 -17.08
N SER A 178 17.46 -15.31 -18.07
CA SER A 178 16.72 -14.68 -19.16
C SER A 178 15.30 -14.31 -18.72
N VAL A 179 14.73 -13.28 -19.34
CA VAL A 179 13.29 -12.97 -19.18
C VAL A 179 12.47 -14.17 -19.66
N ASP A 180 11.70 -14.75 -18.74
CA ASP A 180 10.75 -15.82 -19.06
C ASP A 180 9.32 -15.26 -19.11
N PRO A 181 8.81 -14.96 -20.32
CA PRO A 181 7.44 -14.46 -20.47
C PRO A 181 6.40 -15.43 -19.92
N GLY A 182 6.67 -16.75 -19.98
CA GLY A 182 5.76 -17.77 -19.47
C GLY A 182 5.61 -17.71 -17.95
N ALA A 183 6.70 -17.51 -17.20
CA ALA A 183 6.63 -17.33 -15.75
C ALA A 183 5.88 -16.04 -15.37
N ALA A 184 6.13 -14.94 -16.08
CA ALA A 184 5.43 -13.67 -15.86
C ALA A 184 3.91 -13.79 -16.12
N ILE A 185 3.51 -14.42 -17.22
CA ILE A 185 2.09 -14.69 -17.55
C ILE A 185 1.47 -15.61 -16.50
N ARG A 186 2.20 -16.63 -16.03
CA ARG A 186 1.70 -17.54 -15.00
C ARG A 186 1.46 -16.81 -13.67
N SER A 187 2.42 -16.04 -13.16
CA SER A 187 2.25 -15.30 -11.90
C SER A 187 1.11 -14.30 -11.97
N GLY A 188 1.02 -13.50 -13.05
CA GLY A 188 -0.10 -12.59 -13.25
C GLY A 188 -1.44 -13.29 -13.40
N GLY A 189 -1.47 -14.40 -14.15
CA GLY A 189 -2.66 -15.24 -14.33
C GLY A 189 -3.15 -15.86 -13.01
N LEU A 190 -2.23 -16.33 -12.16
CA LEU A 190 -2.55 -16.86 -10.82
C LEU A 190 -3.10 -15.77 -9.91
N ALA A 191 -2.52 -14.57 -9.90
CA ALA A 191 -2.99 -13.46 -9.07
C ALA A 191 -4.38 -12.97 -9.49
N ILE A 192 -4.62 -12.81 -10.80
CA ILE A 192 -5.95 -12.45 -11.34
C ILE A 192 -6.96 -13.58 -11.10
N GLY A 193 -6.58 -14.81 -11.38
CA GLY A 193 -7.41 -15.99 -11.14
C GLY A 193 -7.79 -16.14 -9.66
N PHE A 194 -6.83 -15.89 -8.77
CA PHE A 194 -7.09 -15.86 -7.34
C PHE A 194 -8.09 -14.76 -6.96
N LEU A 195 -7.90 -13.53 -7.42
CA LEU A 195 -8.81 -12.42 -7.10
C LEU A 195 -10.25 -12.73 -7.54
N ILE A 196 -10.42 -13.17 -8.80
CA ILE A 196 -11.73 -13.55 -9.34
C ILE A 196 -12.32 -14.73 -8.56
N GLY A 197 -11.53 -15.76 -8.30
CA GLY A 197 -11.95 -16.94 -7.54
C GLY A 197 -12.30 -16.62 -6.10
N ALA A 198 -11.49 -15.79 -5.44
CA ALA A 198 -11.74 -15.36 -4.06
C ALA A 198 -13.04 -14.56 -3.92
N VAL A 199 -13.36 -13.71 -4.89
CA VAL A 199 -14.64 -12.98 -4.89
C VAL A 199 -15.80 -13.92 -5.27
N ALA A 200 -15.66 -14.70 -6.33
CA ALA A 200 -16.74 -15.59 -6.83
C ALA A 200 -17.12 -16.69 -5.82
N LEU A 201 -16.13 -17.35 -5.21
CA LEU A 201 -16.33 -18.38 -4.19
C LEU A 201 -16.52 -17.79 -2.81
N GLY A 202 -15.91 -16.64 -2.53
CA GLY A 202 -16.00 -15.94 -1.26
C GLY A 202 -17.42 -15.45 -0.97
N ILE A 203 -18.16 -14.95 -1.94
CA ILE A 203 -19.54 -14.46 -1.76
C ILE A 203 -20.48 -15.56 -1.23
N PRO A 204 -20.64 -16.74 -1.85
CA PRO A 204 -21.49 -17.80 -1.33
C PRO A 204 -20.99 -18.32 0.03
N LEU A 205 -19.68 -18.46 0.21
CA LEU A 205 -19.07 -18.90 1.46
C LEU A 205 -19.33 -17.89 2.58
N ALA A 206 -19.16 -16.59 2.32
CA ALA A 206 -19.45 -15.52 3.28
C ALA A 206 -20.93 -15.53 3.71
N ARG A 207 -21.87 -15.70 2.75
CA ARG A 207 -23.31 -15.80 3.06
C ARG A 207 -23.62 -17.01 3.94
N TRP A 208 -23.02 -18.17 3.64
CA TRP A 208 -23.19 -19.39 4.42
C TRP A 208 -22.63 -19.23 5.84
N LEU A 209 -21.41 -18.71 6.00
CA LEU A 209 -20.77 -18.45 7.29
C LEU A 209 -21.61 -17.48 8.13
N VAL A 210 -22.01 -16.34 7.57
CA VAL A 210 -22.83 -15.33 8.24
C VAL A 210 -24.20 -15.91 8.63
N GLY A 211 -24.79 -16.77 7.80
CA GLY A 211 -26.06 -17.45 8.08
C GLY A 211 -25.99 -18.39 9.29
N ILE A 212 -24.88 -19.10 9.49
CA ILE A 212 -24.64 -19.96 10.65
C ILE A 212 -24.35 -19.12 11.89
N VAL A 213 -23.37 -18.22 11.79
CA VAL A 213 -22.83 -17.44 12.90
C VAL A 213 -23.83 -16.37 13.39
N GLY A 214 -24.68 -15.86 12.51
CA GLY A 214 -25.71 -14.87 12.87
C GLY A 214 -26.77 -15.36 13.84
N LYS A 215 -26.82 -16.68 14.15
CA LYS A 215 -27.67 -17.30 15.16
C LYS A 215 -26.94 -17.60 16.47
N ALA A 216 -25.62 -17.32 16.54
CA ALA A 216 -24.84 -17.64 17.72
C ALA A 216 -25.16 -16.71 18.89
N ALA A 217 -25.28 -17.26 20.09
CA ALA A 217 -25.54 -16.52 21.32
C ALA A 217 -24.28 -15.82 21.88
N VAL A 218 -23.09 -16.22 21.45
CA VAL A 218 -21.84 -15.70 21.98
C VAL A 218 -21.54 -14.33 21.35
N ARG A 219 -21.27 -13.33 22.21
CA ARG A 219 -20.95 -11.96 21.78
C ARG A 219 -19.65 -11.93 20.94
N GLY A 220 -19.66 -11.17 19.87
CA GLY A 220 -18.47 -10.96 19.02
C GLY A 220 -18.16 -12.09 18.04
N VAL A 221 -18.93 -13.19 18.01
CA VAL A 221 -18.68 -14.31 17.08
C VAL A 221 -18.72 -13.84 15.63
N LEU A 222 -19.61 -12.94 15.26
CA LEU A 222 -19.76 -12.45 13.89
C LEU A 222 -18.50 -11.72 13.42
N VAL A 223 -17.97 -10.76 14.20
CA VAL A 223 -16.76 -10.01 13.83
C VAL A 223 -15.52 -10.91 13.88
N ALA A 224 -15.40 -11.79 14.88
CA ALA A 224 -14.29 -12.73 14.95
C ALA A 224 -14.27 -13.67 13.74
N THR A 225 -15.42 -14.17 13.30
CA THR A 225 -15.54 -15.01 12.09
C THR A 225 -15.21 -14.21 10.83
N ALA A 226 -15.65 -12.96 10.73
CA ALA A 226 -15.35 -12.09 9.60
C ALA A 226 -13.84 -11.79 9.49
N VAL A 227 -13.19 -11.49 10.61
CA VAL A 227 -11.72 -11.27 10.67
C VAL A 227 -10.98 -12.58 10.36
N ALA A 228 -11.38 -13.72 10.93
CA ALA A 228 -10.78 -15.00 10.62
C ALA A 228 -10.91 -15.36 9.12
N PHE A 229 -12.08 -15.09 8.53
CA PHE A 229 -12.30 -15.27 7.10
C PHE A 229 -11.35 -14.40 6.28
N ALA A 230 -11.19 -13.11 6.64
CA ALA A 230 -10.27 -12.20 5.96
C ALA A 230 -8.81 -12.69 6.04
N ILE A 231 -8.35 -13.13 7.22
CA ILE A 231 -7.00 -13.66 7.42
C ILE A 231 -6.77 -14.96 6.62
N LEU A 232 -7.77 -15.86 6.58
CA LEU A 232 -7.67 -17.10 5.80
C LEU A 232 -7.60 -16.83 4.29
N VAL A 233 -8.38 -15.88 3.78
CA VAL A 233 -8.32 -15.49 2.35
C VAL A 233 -7.00 -14.78 2.05
N ALA A 234 -6.47 -13.94 2.95
CA ALA A 234 -5.15 -13.34 2.83
C ALA A 234 -4.02 -14.40 2.81
N TRP A 235 -4.13 -15.41 3.68
CA TRP A 235 -3.21 -16.55 3.66
C TRP A 235 -3.28 -17.34 2.35
N ALA A 236 -4.50 -17.60 1.85
CA ALA A 236 -4.69 -18.27 0.56
C ALA A 236 -4.13 -17.45 -0.61
N ALA A 237 -4.25 -16.11 -0.56
CA ALA A 237 -3.62 -15.21 -1.53
C ALA A 237 -2.10 -15.43 -1.59
N LYS A 238 -1.44 -15.45 -0.43
CA LYS A 238 0.02 -15.71 -0.35
C LYS A 238 0.39 -17.07 -0.95
N LYS A 239 -0.43 -18.11 -0.76
CA LYS A 239 -0.22 -19.43 -1.36
C LYS A 239 -0.42 -19.44 -2.88
N ALA A 240 -1.24 -18.53 -3.39
CA ALA A 240 -1.51 -18.33 -4.82
C ALA A 240 -0.55 -17.31 -5.46
N GLU A 241 0.60 -17.04 -4.86
CA GLU A 241 1.59 -16.03 -5.33
C GLU A 241 0.99 -14.62 -5.51
N SER A 242 -0.06 -14.29 -4.74
CA SER A 242 -0.70 -12.98 -4.71
C SER A 242 -0.43 -12.25 -3.38
N ALA A 243 -0.55 -10.93 -3.37
CA ALA A 243 -0.34 -10.14 -2.16
C ALA A 243 -1.45 -10.43 -1.11
N PRO A 244 -1.11 -10.67 0.17
CA PRO A 244 -2.10 -10.92 1.23
C PRO A 244 -3.15 -9.82 1.35
N ILE A 245 -2.78 -8.55 1.11
CA ILE A 245 -3.68 -7.40 1.15
C ILE A 245 -4.81 -7.51 0.11
N ILE A 246 -4.54 -8.07 -1.08
CA ILE A 246 -5.56 -8.35 -2.11
C ILE A 246 -6.55 -9.40 -1.60
N GLY A 247 -6.06 -10.43 -0.89
CA GLY A 247 -6.91 -11.44 -0.27
C GLY A 247 -7.84 -10.86 0.80
N ALA A 248 -7.31 -10.00 1.68
CA ALA A 248 -8.10 -9.30 2.70
C ALA A 248 -9.16 -8.39 2.06
N PHE A 249 -8.80 -7.62 1.04
CA PHE A 249 -9.73 -6.78 0.28
C PHE A 249 -10.83 -7.62 -0.42
N ALA A 250 -10.48 -8.73 -1.05
CA ALA A 250 -11.44 -9.65 -1.68
C ALA A 250 -12.42 -10.26 -0.66
N ALA A 251 -11.94 -10.60 0.56
CA ALA A 251 -12.80 -11.06 1.64
C ALA A 251 -13.79 -9.97 2.08
N GLY A 252 -13.34 -8.72 2.16
CA GLY A 252 -14.20 -7.56 2.41
C GLY A 252 -15.29 -7.41 1.35
N LEU A 253 -14.94 -7.46 0.07
CA LEU A 253 -15.88 -7.45 -1.05
C LEU A 253 -16.92 -8.58 -0.96
N ALA A 254 -16.49 -9.78 -0.57
CA ALA A 254 -17.38 -10.92 -0.41
C ALA A 254 -18.39 -10.72 0.73
N LEU A 255 -17.95 -10.22 1.89
CA LEU A 255 -18.80 -9.92 3.04
C LEU A 255 -19.67 -8.68 2.82
N ALA A 256 -19.26 -7.72 1.99
CA ALA A 256 -20.08 -6.58 1.58
C ALA A 256 -21.41 -6.99 0.93
N ARG A 257 -21.48 -8.20 0.36
CA ARG A 257 -22.69 -8.78 -0.27
C ARG A 257 -23.55 -9.60 0.69
N THR A 258 -23.29 -9.53 2.01
CA THR A 258 -24.10 -10.20 3.04
C THR A 258 -25.11 -9.23 3.68
N ASN A 259 -26.17 -9.78 4.26
CA ASN A 259 -27.20 -9.00 4.96
C ASN A 259 -26.74 -8.45 6.32
N ARG A 260 -25.56 -8.84 6.80
CA ARG A 260 -24.96 -8.40 8.06
C ARG A 260 -23.77 -7.45 7.86
N ARG A 261 -23.59 -6.91 6.65
CA ARG A 261 -22.50 -6.00 6.33
C ARG A 261 -22.34 -4.88 7.35
N HIS A 262 -23.42 -4.16 7.66
CA HIS A 262 -23.38 -3.02 8.57
C HIS A 262 -23.01 -3.41 10.01
N GLU A 263 -23.47 -4.57 10.48
CA GLU A 263 -23.15 -5.10 11.80
C GLU A 263 -21.65 -5.49 11.90
N ILE A 264 -21.11 -6.11 10.84
CA ILE A 264 -19.68 -6.44 10.75
C ILE A 264 -18.85 -5.16 10.72
N ASP A 265 -19.24 -4.19 9.91
CA ASP A 265 -18.57 -2.91 9.73
C ASP A 265 -18.46 -2.15 11.06
N THR A 266 -19.59 -1.96 11.76
CA THR A 266 -19.63 -1.27 13.05
C THR A 266 -18.78 -1.97 14.12
N ALA A 267 -18.75 -3.31 14.12
CA ALA A 267 -17.97 -4.07 15.10
C ALA A 267 -16.47 -4.15 14.73
N LEU A 268 -16.13 -4.03 13.44
CA LEU A 268 -14.76 -4.07 12.93
C LEU A 268 -14.03 -2.72 13.13
N GLN A 269 -14.74 -1.60 12.97
CA GLN A 269 -14.17 -0.26 13.00
C GLN A 269 -13.26 -0.01 14.21
N PRO A 270 -13.64 -0.30 15.47
CA PRO A 270 -12.78 -0.09 16.64
C PRO A 270 -11.46 -0.91 16.58
N ILE A 271 -11.49 -2.07 15.91
CA ILE A 271 -10.32 -2.92 15.76
C ILE A 271 -9.38 -2.29 14.72
N VAL A 272 -9.91 -1.82 13.61
CA VAL A 272 -9.15 -1.10 12.58
C VAL A 272 -8.52 0.18 13.15
N ASP A 273 -9.26 0.92 13.98
CA ASP A 273 -8.79 2.16 14.62
C ASP A 273 -7.61 1.96 15.59
N ILE A 274 -7.40 0.73 16.07
CA ILE A 274 -6.23 0.35 16.88
C ILE A 274 -5.08 -0.12 16.00
N PHE A 275 -5.34 -1.03 15.05
CA PHE A 275 -4.26 -1.72 14.35
C PHE A 275 -3.78 -1.00 13.08
N ALA A 276 -4.66 -0.31 12.34
CA ALA A 276 -4.24 0.40 11.13
C ALA A 276 -3.20 1.51 11.39
N PRO A 277 -3.29 2.34 12.46
CA PRO A 277 -2.25 3.31 12.78
C PRO A 277 -0.87 2.69 13.01
N VAL A 278 -0.80 1.47 13.54
CA VAL A 278 0.48 0.76 13.75
C VAL A 278 1.20 0.52 12.43
N PHE A 279 0.45 0.19 11.36
CA PHE A 279 1.02 0.06 10.02
C PHE A 279 1.65 1.38 9.56
N PHE A 280 0.97 2.50 9.69
CA PHE A 280 1.51 3.80 9.25
C PHE A 280 2.69 4.26 10.09
N VAL A 281 2.65 4.04 11.40
CA VAL A 281 3.81 4.28 12.29
C VAL A 281 5.00 3.40 11.88
N PHE A 282 4.77 2.13 11.58
CA PHE A 282 5.84 1.23 11.12
C PHE A 282 6.44 1.70 9.78
N VAL A 283 5.61 2.11 8.82
CA VAL A 283 6.06 2.69 7.54
C VAL A 283 6.90 3.95 7.80
N GLY A 284 6.44 4.85 8.66
CA GLY A 284 7.19 6.05 9.03
C GLY A 284 8.53 5.73 9.74
N ALA A 285 8.55 4.70 10.59
CA ALA A 285 9.76 4.29 11.32
C ALA A 285 10.88 3.75 10.41
N GLN A 286 10.56 3.35 9.18
CA GLN A 286 11.56 2.93 8.18
C GLN A 286 12.38 4.11 7.62
N VAL A 287 11.95 5.37 7.87
CA VAL A 287 12.68 6.55 7.42
C VAL A 287 13.91 6.77 8.30
N ASP A 288 15.10 6.63 7.74
CA ASP A 288 16.32 7.09 8.41
C ASP A 288 16.60 8.56 8.06
N VAL A 289 16.26 9.45 9.01
CA VAL A 289 16.45 10.91 8.83
C VAL A 289 17.91 11.31 8.66
N ARG A 290 18.87 10.48 9.07
CA ARG A 290 20.31 10.76 8.94
C ARG A 290 20.73 10.77 7.49
N LEU A 291 20.11 9.92 6.66
CA LEU A 291 20.35 9.83 5.22
C LEU A 291 19.80 11.05 4.46
N LEU A 292 18.86 11.78 5.09
CA LEU A 292 18.28 13.00 4.51
C LEU A 292 19.10 14.27 4.80
N ASN A 293 20.23 14.15 5.51
CA ASN A 293 21.08 15.30 5.85
C ASN A 293 21.98 15.73 4.68
N PRO A 294 21.70 16.86 4.00
CA PRO A 294 22.50 17.34 2.87
C PRO A 294 23.86 17.92 3.29
N ALA A 295 24.09 18.16 4.60
CA ALA A 295 25.36 18.62 5.12
C ALA A 295 26.43 17.52 5.04
N VAL A 296 26.05 16.26 4.98
CA VAL A 296 26.94 15.12 4.75
C VAL A 296 27.22 14.99 3.24
N PRO A 297 28.44 15.24 2.75
CA PRO A 297 28.73 15.22 1.32
C PRO A 297 28.41 13.90 0.65
N ALA A 298 28.59 12.77 1.35
CA ALA A 298 28.29 11.44 0.86
C ALA A 298 26.80 11.21 0.52
N ASN A 299 25.90 11.95 1.16
CA ASN A 299 24.44 11.82 0.93
C ASN A 299 23.97 12.62 -0.29
N ARG A 300 24.73 13.62 -0.75
CA ARG A 300 24.26 14.56 -1.80
C ARG A 300 23.91 13.90 -3.13
N PRO A 301 24.71 12.97 -3.70
CA PRO A 301 24.35 12.30 -4.95
C PRO A 301 23.05 11.50 -4.82
N ALA A 302 22.88 10.75 -3.72
CA ALA A 302 21.67 9.99 -3.42
C ALA A 302 20.45 10.90 -3.26
N LEU A 303 20.60 12.04 -2.57
CA LEU A 303 19.52 13.02 -2.40
C LEU A 303 19.12 13.67 -3.71
N LEU A 304 20.09 14.04 -4.57
CA LEU A 304 19.82 14.63 -5.89
C LEU A 304 19.07 13.63 -6.79
N LEU A 305 19.53 12.37 -6.84
CA LEU A 305 18.81 11.32 -7.54
C LEU A 305 17.43 11.10 -6.92
N GLY A 306 17.32 11.06 -5.59
CA GLY A 306 16.04 10.90 -4.88
C GLY A 306 15.04 12.00 -5.19
N VAL A 307 15.48 13.27 -5.28
CA VAL A 307 14.61 14.39 -5.70
C VAL A 307 14.16 14.21 -7.15
N ALA A 308 15.07 13.83 -8.06
CA ALA A 308 14.73 13.56 -9.46
C ALA A 308 13.72 12.41 -9.58
N LEU A 309 13.93 11.30 -8.85
CA LEU A 309 13.03 10.16 -8.83
C LEU A 309 11.67 10.50 -8.19
N THR A 310 11.66 11.35 -7.14
CA THR A 310 10.44 11.90 -6.57
C THR A 310 9.62 12.66 -7.61
N ALA A 311 10.27 13.58 -8.34
CA ALA A 311 9.60 14.38 -9.37
C ALA A 311 9.03 13.48 -10.49
N ILE A 312 9.83 12.54 -10.98
CA ILE A 312 9.43 11.61 -12.04
C ILE A 312 8.31 10.68 -11.56
N GLY A 313 8.48 10.09 -10.39
CA GLY A 313 7.49 9.21 -9.79
C GLY A 313 6.17 9.94 -9.56
N PHE A 314 6.22 11.18 -9.06
CA PHE A 314 5.06 12.03 -8.89
C PHE A 314 4.39 12.36 -10.23
N VAL A 315 5.15 12.94 -11.17
CA VAL A 315 4.61 13.36 -12.48
C VAL A 315 4.04 12.18 -13.25
N GLY A 316 4.75 11.04 -13.28
CA GLY A 316 4.30 9.85 -14.01
C GLY A 316 2.99 9.28 -13.45
N LYS A 317 2.87 9.15 -12.12
CA LYS A 317 1.62 8.67 -11.50
C LYS A 317 0.50 9.70 -11.57
N PHE A 318 0.80 10.97 -11.35
CA PHE A 318 -0.19 12.02 -11.49
C PHE A 318 -0.74 12.10 -12.92
N ALA A 319 0.14 12.02 -13.92
CA ALA A 319 -0.24 11.99 -15.32
C ALA A 319 -1.10 10.77 -15.69
N ALA A 320 -0.86 9.61 -15.07
CA ALA A 320 -1.67 8.41 -15.30
C ALA A 320 -3.17 8.63 -15.01
N GLY A 321 -3.51 9.50 -14.05
CA GLY A 321 -4.91 9.84 -13.76
C GLY A 321 -5.66 10.44 -14.95
N PHE A 322 -4.93 11.04 -15.91
CA PHE A 322 -5.52 11.62 -17.12
C PHE A 322 -5.88 10.56 -18.16
N CYS A 323 -5.43 9.31 -17.98
CA CYS A 323 -5.88 8.17 -18.78
C CYS A 323 -7.28 7.68 -18.39
N ALA A 324 -7.84 8.15 -17.27
CA ALA A 324 -9.23 7.87 -16.92
C ALA A 324 -10.20 8.64 -17.85
N TRP A 325 -11.29 7.98 -18.24
CA TRP A 325 -12.35 8.57 -19.03
C TRP A 325 -13.70 8.63 -18.30
N GLY A 326 -14.59 9.43 -18.82
CA GLY A 326 -15.91 9.69 -18.24
C GLY A 326 -15.94 10.98 -17.40
N PRO A 327 -17.05 11.25 -16.71
CA PRO A 327 -17.24 12.44 -15.88
C PRO A 327 -16.54 12.26 -14.52
N VAL A 328 -15.21 12.43 -14.51
CA VAL A 328 -14.35 12.22 -13.33
C VAL A 328 -13.29 13.30 -13.21
N ARG A 329 -12.85 13.59 -12.00
CA ARG A 329 -11.73 14.49 -11.72
C ARG A 329 -10.40 13.75 -11.86
N ARG A 330 -9.82 13.83 -13.04
CA ARG A 330 -8.57 13.15 -13.41
C ARG A 330 -7.40 13.49 -12.50
N ALA A 331 -7.28 14.77 -12.09
CA ALA A 331 -6.25 15.21 -11.17
C ALA A 331 -6.38 14.54 -9.78
N PHE A 332 -7.60 14.31 -9.29
CA PHE A 332 -7.83 13.59 -8.04
C PHE A 332 -7.44 12.12 -8.17
N ILE A 333 -7.79 11.49 -9.31
CA ILE A 333 -7.37 10.12 -9.61
C ILE A 333 -5.85 10.03 -9.66
N GLY A 334 -5.20 10.93 -10.41
CA GLY A 334 -3.74 10.98 -10.48
C GLY A 334 -3.09 11.15 -9.12
N ALA A 335 -3.60 12.05 -8.27
CA ALA A 335 -3.11 12.24 -6.91
C ALA A 335 -3.23 10.96 -6.06
N GLY A 336 -4.32 10.20 -6.20
CA GLY A 336 -4.53 8.94 -5.51
C GLY A 336 -3.56 7.83 -5.93
N MET A 337 -2.95 7.93 -7.10
CA MET A 337 -1.94 6.99 -7.58
C MET A 337 -0.51 7.36 -7.18
N VAL A 338 -0.26 8.55 -6.62
CA VAL A 338 1.09 9.04 -6.29
C VAL A 338 1.78 8.27 -5.17
N PRO A 339 1.14 7.85 -4.05
CA PRO A 339 1.87 7.32 -2.91
C PRO A 339 2.55 5.99 -3.24
N ARG A 340 3.77 5.85 -2.73
CA ARG A 340 4.54 4.61 -2.80
C ARG A 340 4.47 3.90 -1.46
N GLY A 341 4.65 2.58 -1.47
CA GLY A 341 4.60 1.78 -0.24
C GLY A 341 5.58 0.61 -0.27
N GLU A 342 5.19 -0.44 0.41
CA GLU A 342 5.98 -1.63 0.67
C GLU A 342 6.51 -2.31 -0.60
N VAL A 343 5.73 -2.37 -1.66
CA VAL A 343 6.14 -3.04 -2.92
C VAL A 343 7.33 -2.34 -3.56
N GLY A 344 7.36 -0.99 -3.56
CA GLY A 344 8.52 -0.21 -4.03
C GLY A 344 9.78 -0.51 -3.21
N LEU A 345 9.63 -0.66 -1.89
CA LEU A 345 10.70 -1.03 -0.97
C LEU A 345 11.18 -2.47 -1.19
N ILE A 346 10.28 -3.40 -1.53
CA ILE A 346 10.64 -4.79 -1.87
C ILE A 346 11.55 -4.81 -3.11
N PHE A 347 11.18 -4.08 -4.17
CA PHE A 347 12.05 -3.96 -5.36
C PHE A 347 13.44 -3.42 -5.00
N ALA A 348 13.49 -2.33 -4.22
CA ALA A 348 14.74 -1.74 -3.79
C ALA A 348 15.58 -2.69 -2.93
N SER A 349 14.95 -3.41 -1.99
CA SER A 349 15.63 -4.37 -1.10
C SER A 349 16.19 -5.58 -1.87
N ILE A 350 15.45 -6.11 -2.85
CA ILE A 350 15.94 -7.18 -3.72
C ILE A 350 17.12 -6.66 -4.56
N GLY A 351 17.00 -5.46 -5.12
CA GLY A 351 18.10 -4.82 -5.85
C GLY A 351 19.36 -4.68 -5.01
N LEU A 352 19.23 -4.26 -3.75
CA LEU A 352 20.32 -4.15 -2.80
C LEU A 352 20.93 -5.54 -2.46
N ALA A 353 20.09 -6.52 -2.15
CA ALA A 353 20.52 -7.89 -1.79
C ALA A 353 21.24 -8.59 -2.96
N THR A 354 20.82 -8.37 -4.18
CA THR A 354 21.45 -8.90 -5.41
C THR A 354 22.62 -8.06 -5.91
N LYS A 355 22.95 -6.95 -5.23
CA LYS A 355 23.96 -5.96 -5.65
C LYS A 355 23.67 -5.28 -7.01
N ALA A 356 22.47 -5.43 -7.51
CA ALA A 356 21.99 -4.75 -8.71
C ALA A 356 21.67 -3.26 -8.45
N LEU A 357 21.39 -2.92 -7.20
CA LEU A 357 21.14 -1.55 -6.71
C LEU A 357 22.18 -1.24 -5.63
N PRO A 358 23.15 -0.34 -5.88
CA PRO A 358 24.08 0.13 -4.86
C PRO A 358 23.38 0.90 -3.72
N GLU A 359 24.03 1.05 -2.56
CA GLU A 359 23.42 1.68 -1.38
C GLU A 359 22.95 3.12 -1.62
N ALA A 360 23.68 3.92 -2.39
CA ALA A 360 23.32 5.30 -2.66
C ALA A 360 22.00 5.40 -3.46
N GLU A 361 21.83 4.54 -4.47
CA GLU A 361 20.62 4.47 -5.30
C GLU A 361 19.45 3.88 -4.51
N PHE A 362 19.71 2.92 -3.61
CA PHE A 362 18.71 2.44 -2.66
C PHE A 362 18.18 3.60 -1.79
N VAL A 363 19.08 4.44 -1.23
CA VAL A 363 18.68 5.64 -0.48
C VAL A 363 17.87 6.59 -1.34
N ALA A 364 18.25 6.80 -2.60
CA ALA A 364 17.51 7.65 -3.52
C ALA A 364 16.07 7.15 -3.76
N VAL A 365 15.89 5.83 -3.90
CA VAL A 365 14.56 5.22 -3.99
C VAL A 365 13.77 5.43 -2.70
N LEU A 366 14.40 5.24 -1.52
CA LEU A 366 13.73 5.50 -0.23
C LEU A 366 13.23 6.96 -0.15
N VAL A 367 14.06 7.93 -0.53
CA VAL A 367 13.65 9.35 -0.57
C VAL A 367 12.43 9.54 -1.46
N ALA A 368 12.40 8.95 -2.66
CA ALA A 368 11.27 9.07 -3.57
C ALA A 368 10.00 8.43 -3.02
N VAL A 369 10.11 7.23 -2.42
CA VAL A 369 8.99 6.52 -1.79
C VAL A 369 8.38 7.37 -0.70
N PHE A 370 9.18 7.84 0.25
CA PHE A 370 8.65 8.60 1.39
C PHE A 370 8.16 9.99 0.99
N ALA A 371 8.87 10.72 0.13
CA ALA A 371 8.44 12.04 -0.32
C ALA A 371 7.07 11.99 -1.04
N THR A 372 6.86 11.01 -1.93
CA THR A 372 5.58 10.83 -2.60
C THR A 372 4.47 10.41 -1.63
N THR A 373 4.79 9.59 -0.64
CA THR A 373 3.87 9.17 0.42
C THR A 373 3.39 10.36 1.24
N PHE A 374 4.31 11.22 1.70
CA PHE A 374 3.97 12.38 2.52
C PHE A 374 3.22 13.48 1.76
N VAL A 375 3.49 13.66 0.47
CA VAL A 375 2.80 14.67 -0.36
C VAL A 375 1.35 14.27 -0.67
N THR A 376 1.04 12.99 -0.71
CA THR A 376 -0.25 12.50 -1.18
C THR A 376 -1.45 12.91 -0.31
N PRO A 377 -1.44 12.79 1.03
CA PRO A 377 -2.60 13.13 1.85
C PRO A 377 -3.03 14.60 1.71
N PRO A 378 -2.13 15.60 1.83
CA PRO A 378 -2.52 16.99 1.62
C PRO A 378 -2.97 17.27 0.17
N LEU A 379 -2.34 16.63 -0.83
CA LEU A 379 -2.70 16.79 -2.23
C LEU A 379 -4.11 16.27 -2.52
N LEU A 380 -4.46 15.08 -2.05
CA LEU A 380 -5.80 14.52 -2.18
C LEU A 380 -6.85 15.40 -1.50
N LYS A 381 -6.53 15.95 -0.33
CA LYS A 381 -7.41 16.86 0.38
C LYS A 381 -7.73 18.11 -0.45
N VAL A 382 -6.71 18.74 -1.05
CA VAL A 382 -6.87 19.93 -1.89
C VAL A 382 -7.68 19.64 -3.16
N LEU A 383 -7.44 18.46 -3.77
CA LEU A 383 -8.08 18.07 -5.04
C LEU A 383 -9.43 17.38 -4.86
N ARG A 384 -9.87 17.15 -3.61
CA ARG A 384 -11.13 16.47 -3.30
C ARG A 384 -12.29 17.07 -4.13
N PRO A 385 -13.11 16.22 -4.78
CA PRO A 385 -14.35 16.66 -5.39
C PRO A 385 -15.22 17.37 -4.34
N LYS A 386 -15.71 18.57 -4.65
CA LYS A 386 -16.74 19.19 -3.79
C LYS A 386 -17.94 18.26 -3.83
N ALA A 387 -18.51 17.96 -2.67
CA ALA A 387 -19.79 17.26 -2.61
C ALA A 387 -20.80 18.03 -3.47
N ALA A 388 -21.45 17.32 -4.42
CA ALA A 388 -22.48 17.87 -5.25
C ALA A 388 -23.74 18.15 -4.42
#